data_bfb41c72a15e47f871882819f2eb7189
#
_entry.id   bfb41c72a15e47f871882819f2eb7189
#
_cell.length_a   1.000
_cell.length_b   1.000
_cell.length_c   1.000
_cell.angle_alpha   90.00
_cell.angle_beta   90.00
_cell.angle_gamma   90.00
#
_symmetry.space_group_name_H-M   'P 1'
#
loop_
_entity.id
_entity.type
_entity.pdbx_description
1 polymer ?
#
loop_
_entity_poly.entity_id
_entity_poly.type
_entity_poly.pdbx_seq_one_letter_code
_entity_poly.pdbx_strand_id
1 'polypeptide(L)'
;KWSWRFIMSEFKVNTITNRDGSYGPQVCGITTFGSSGMQLPSGPTEFRGGRGRAVFAGGSQQPSGSQWQSVMDKVEIATTGNATDFGDMDQGRYYNRAVSSSIRGVIAGGTGDITGSPAMTSNMQYVTISSSGESNDFGEMDFARNGLVPASNNTRGLLAAGYVSPANIRDTQILFITIPTTGNSNDFGSLSEAQDQGAGINSPTRGVFAGCKNPARSDVISFVTISTLGDAEDFGNLTTSKGAMPGASSSTRGLIFGGDDGSNFINNIDLITIPTLGDATDFGDLLAINAESTAASSQLRGLCAGGETPTGGGWTNVIQYVTIATAGNAIDFGDLTVARGNDLGGFSDAHGGLA
;
A
#
# COMPACT_ATOMS: atom_id res chain seq x y z
N LYS A 1 42.84 -32.71 -17.02
CA LYS A 1 42.73 -32.64 -15.54
C LYS A 1 42.38 -31.22 -15.18
N TRP A 2 41.21 -30.99 -14.64
CA TRP A 2 40.75 -29.67 -14.19
C TRP A 2 41.07 -29.56 -12.70
N SER A 3 41.80 -28.54 -12.30
CA SER A 3 42.03 -28.23 -10.89
C SER A 3 41.06 -27.14 -10.46
N TRP A 4 40.23 -27.42 -9.50
CA TRP A 4 39.28 -26.47 -8.89
C TRP A 4 39.97 -25.70 -7.75
N ARG A 5 40.06 -24.40 -7.87
CA ARG A 5 40.35 -23.53 -6.73
C ARG A 5 39.09 -22.77 -6.37
N PHE A 6 38.56 -23.06 -5.21
CA PHE A 6 37.53 -22.21 -4.61
C PHE A 6 38.18 -20.97 -4.02
N ILE A 7 37.91 -19.82 -4.59
CA ILE A 7 38.16 -18.54 -3.95
C ILE A 7 36.81 -17.82 -3.94
N MET A 8 36.17 -17.80 -2.76
CA MET A 8 35.00 -17.01 -2.42
C MET A 8 34.02 -16.74 -3.58
N SER A 9 33.04 -17.61 -3.75
CA SER A 9 31.78 -17.43 -4.50
C SER A 9 31.83 -16.98 -5.97
N GLU A 10 32.97 -16.99 -6.64
CA GLU A 10 33.04 -16.62 -8.05
C GLU A 10 33.38 -17.86 -8.91
N PHE A 11 32.48 -18.16 -9.86
CA PHE A 11 32.69 -19.22 -10.85
C PHE A 11 32.87 -18.59 -12.23
N LYS A 12 34.11 -18.60 -12.74
CA LYS A 12 34.43 -18.03 -14.07
C LYS A 12 34.60 -19.14 -15.09
N VAL A 13 33.72 -19.17 -16.09
CA VAL A 13 33.81 -20.03 -17.26
C VAL A 13 33.59 -19.23 -18.52
N ASN A 14 34.23 -19.56 -19.60
CA ASN A 14 34.05 -18.90 -20.87
C ASN A 14 32.77 -19.34 -21.58
N THR A 15 32.36 -20.58 -21.39
CA THR A 15 31.16 -21.15 -22.00
C THR A 15 30.61 -22.27 -21.16
N ILE A 16 29.28 -22.31 -20.99
CA ILE A 16 28.53 -23.41 -20.38
C ILE A 16 27.60 -23.97 -21.46
N THR A 17 27.75 -25.22 -21.81
CA THR A 17 26.90 -25.92 -22.77
C THR A 17 26.40 -27.22 -22.15
N ASN A 18 25.34 -27.79 -22.72
CA ASN A 18 24.98 -29.17 -22.41
C ASN A 18 26.06 -30.16 -22.92
N ARG A 19 25.93 -31.43 -22.61
CA ARG A 19 26.94 -32.44 -22.87
C ARG A 19 27.29 -32.64 -24.36
N ASP A 20 26.36 -32.32 -25.26
CA ASP A 20 26.52 -32.42 -26.72
C ASP A 20 26.98 -31.11 -27.38
N GLY A 21 27.13 -30.04 -26.60
CA GLY A 21 27.60 -28.75 -27.10
C GLY A 21 26.55 -27.92 -27.87
N SER A 22 25.31 -28.41 -27.99
CA SER A 22 24.30 -27.82 -28.86
C SER A 22 23.54 -26.64 -28.22
N TYR A 23 23.36 -26.65 -26.91
CA TYR A 23 22.63 -25.59 -26.18
C TYR A 23 23.22 -25.38 -24.78
N GLY A 24 23.02 -24.20 -24.21
CA GLY A 24 23.33 -23.94 -22.81
C GLY A 24 22.49 -24.80 -21.86
N PRO A 25 22.92 -24.99 -20.60
CA PRO A 25 22.18 -25.78 -19.63
C PRO A 25 20.80 -25.17 -19.41
N GLN A 26 19.76 -25.96 -19.56
CA GLN A 26 18.42 -25.58 -19.13
C GLN A 26 18.30 -25.82 -17.64
N VAL A 27 18.21 -24.76 -16.87
CA VAL A 27 17.86 -24.83 -15.47
C VAL A 27 16.39 -24.44 -15.36
N CYS A 28 15.56 -25.33 -14.84
CA CYS A 28 14.14 -25.08 -14.69
C CYS A 28 13.91 -23.79 -13.87
N GLY A 29 13.23 -22.82 -14.48
CA GLY A 29 12.94 -21.53 -13.83
C GLY A 29 13.97 -20.42 -14.07
N ILE A 30 15.02 -20.64 -14.86
CA ILE A 30 15.98 -19.59 -15.24
C ILE A 30 15.87 -19.32 -16.73
N THR A 31 15.60 -18.07 -17.07
CA THR A 31 15.59 -17.61 -18.46
C THR A 31 16.87 -16.82 -18.74
N THR A 32 17.64 -17.25 -19.73
CA THR A 32 18.82 -16.50 -20.19
C THR A 32 18.41 -15.54 -21.30
N PHE A 33 18.70 -14.26 -21.12
CA PHE A 33 18.45 -13.24 -22.14
C PHE A 33 19.75 -12.58 -22.59
N GLY A 34 20.02 -12.66 -23.88
CA GLY A 34 20.96 -11.82 -24.61
C GLY A 34 22.44 -11.97 -24.19
N SER A 35 23.25 -11.14 -24.82
CA SER A 35 24.72 -11.15 -24.71
C SER A 35 25.26 -10.50 -23.41
N SER A 36 24.43 -10.08 -22.49
CA SER A 36 24.84 -9.31 -21.31
C SER A 36 24.84 -10.07 -19.98
N GLY A 37 24.70 -11.39 -20.00
CA GLY A 37 24.84 -12.22 -18.81
C GLY A 37 23.55 -12.90 -18.35
N MET A 38 23.71 -13.91 -17.53
CA MET A 38 22.64 -14.64 -16.88
C MET A 38 22.18 -13.87 -15.65
N GLN A 39 20.95 -13.41 -15.64
CA GLN A 39 20.30 -12.97 -14.41
C GLN A 39 19.74 -14.19 -13.68
N LEU A 40 20.26 -14.44 -12.51
CA LEU A 40 19.72 -15.45 -11.63
C LEU A 40 18.54 -14.81 -10.88
N PRO A 41 17.34 -15.40 -10.92
CA PRO A 41 16.28 -14.96 -10.05
C PRO A 41 16.75 -15.09 -8.60
N SER A 42 16.69 -14.03 -7.83
CA SER A 42 16.99 -14.04 -6.39
C SER A 42 15.92 -14.80 -5.59
N GLY A 43 15.10 -15.57 -6.29
CA GLY A 43 14.00 -16.36 -5.76
C GLY A 43 12.63 -15.78 -6.07
N PRO A 44 11.60 -16.26 -5.41
CA PRO A 44 10.23 -15.84 -5.68
C PRO A 44 9.98 -14.34 -5.57
N THR A 45 10.80 -13.61 -4.82
CA THR A 45 10.72 -12.17 -4.63
C THR A 45 11.21 -11.36 -5.83
N GLU A 46 12.30 -11.78 -6.48
CA GLU A 46 12.81 -11.11 -7.68
C GLU A 46 11.83 -11.17 -8.84
N PHE A 47 11.25 -12.33 -9.05
CA PHE A 47 10.25 -12.52 -10.08
C PHE A 47 9.01 -11.63 -9.85
N ARG A 48 8.68 -11.38 -8.59
CA ARG A 48 7.56 -10.54 -8.20
C ARG A 48 7.90 -9.06 -8.20
N GLY A 49 9.07 -8.69 -7.77
CA GLY A 49 9.55 -7.31 -7.82
C GLY A 49 9.61 -6.74 -9.24
N GLY A 50 9.71 -7.61 -10.26
CA GLY A 50 9.65 -7.20 -11.66
C GLY A 50 8.24 -6.94 -12.18
N ARG A 51 7.19 -7.40 -11.52
CA ARG A 51 5.80 -7.18 -11.94
C ARG A 51 5.18 -5.94 -11.33
N GLY A 52 5.28 -5.77 -10.01
CA GLY A 52 4.70 -4.64 -9.33
C GLY A 52 3.20 -4.52 -9.58
N ARG A 53 2.42 -5.50 -9.10
CA ARG A 53 0.97 -5.46 -9.19
C ARG A 53 0.39 -4.66 -8.03
N ALA A 54 -0.41 -3.64 -8.36
CA ALA A 54 -1.25 -2.95 -7.39
C ALA A 54 -2.68 -3.46 -7.45
N VAL A 55 -3.33 -3.51 -6.28
CA VAL A 55 -4.76 -3.83 -6.14
C VAL A 55 -5.43 -2.72 -5.33
N PHE A 56 -6.61 -2.30 -5.79
CA PHE A 56 -7.46 -1.29 -5.16
C PHE A 56 -8.81 -1.91 -4.82
N ALA A 57 -9.17 -1.95 -3.55
CA ALA A 57 -10.30 -2.72 -3.05
C ALA A 57 -11.35 -1.86 -2.35
N GLY A 58 -12.61 -2.06 -2.67
CA GLY A 58 -13.75 -1.42 -1.99
C GLY A 58 -13.95 0.04 -2.36
N GLY A 59 -14.43 0.82 -1.40
CA GLY A 59 -14.83 2.21 -1.59
C GLY A 59 -16.34 2.36 -1.81
N SER A 60 -16.78 3.58 -2.00
CA SER A 60 -18.18 3.88 -2.34
C SER A 60 -18.30 4.50 -3.72
N GLN A 61 -19.42 4.25 -4.39
CA GLN A 61 -19.77 4.77 -5.71
C GLN A 61 -20.93 5.74 -5.64
N GLN A 62 -20.93 6.78 -6.49
CA GLN A 62 -22.07 7.68 -6.68
C GLN A 62 -22.81 7.34 -7.99
N PRO A 63 -24.11 7.76 -8.17
CA PRO A 63 -24.82 8.84 -7.45
C PRO A 63 -25.68 8.41 -6.25
N SER A 64 -25.72 7.18 -5.88
CA SER A 64 -26.52 6.74 -4.73
C SER A 64 -25.62 6.44 -3.55
N GLY A 65 -25.52 7.36 -2.60
CA GLY A 65 -24.67 7.35 -1.41
C GLY A 65 -24.72 6.13 -0.48
N SER A 66 -25.04 4.96 -1.00
CA SER A 66 -25.16 3.70 -0.28
C SER A 66 -24.68 2.50 -1.09
N GLN A 67 -23.94 2.70 -2.16
CA GLN A 67 -23.37 1.56 -2.89
C GLN A 67 -21.92 1.35 -2.51
N TRP A 68 -21.73 0.60 -1.46
CA TRP A 68 -20.40 0.14 -1.07
C TRP A 68 -19.95 -0.94 -2.02
N GLN A 69 -18.72 -0.78 -2.51
CA GLN A 69 -18.20 -1.66 -3.54
C GLN A 69 -17.44 -2.84 -2.92
N SER A 70 -17.69 -4.02 -3.45
CA SER A 70 -16.87 -5.21 -3.21
C SER A 70 -15.71 -5.31 -4.21
N VAL A 71 -15.80 -4.60 -5.32
CA VAL A 71 -14.90 -4.69 -6.45
C VAL A 71 -13.44 -4.44 -6.03
N MET A 72 -12.56 -5.30 -6.52
CA MET A 72 -11.12 -5.14 -6.48
C MET A 72 -10.59 -4.97 -7.90
N ASP A 73 -9.88 -3.88 -8.13
CA ASP A 73 -9.20 -3.56 -9.39
C ASP A 73 -7.71 -3.82 -9.30
N LYS A 74 -7.08 -4.23 -10.39
CA LYS A 74 -5.62 -4.40 -10.48
C LYS A 74 -5.01 -3.64 -11.64
N VAL A 75 -3.76 -3.19 -11.42
CA VAL A 75 -2.88 -2.65 -12.45
C VAL A 75 -1.47 -3.21 -12.30
N GLU A 76 -0.73 -3.24 -13.40
CA GLU A 76 0.72 -3.49 -13.38
C GLU A 76 1.45 -2.14 -13.29
N ILE A 77 2.09 -1.83 -12.15
CA ILE A 77 2.65 -0.51 -11.85
C ILE A 77 3.69 -0.05 -12.89
N ALA A 78 4.39 -0.98 -13.51
CA ALA A 78 5.44 -0.67 -14.48
C ALA A 78 4.91 -0.12 -15.82
N THR A 79 3.67 -0.41 -16.17
CA THR A 79 3.05 -0.02 -17.46
C THR A 79 1.76 0.75 -17.23
N THR A 80 1.65 1.95 -17.82
CA THR A 80 0.42 2.74 -17.77
C THR A 80 -0.72 2.05 -18.52
N GLY A 81 -1.92 2.22 -18.05
CA GLY A 81 -3.14 1.67 -18.62
C GLY A 81 -4.25 1.53 -17.59
N ASN A 82 -5.45 1.30 -18.06
CA ASN A 82 -6.61 1.15 -17.21
C ASN A 82 -6.54 -0.12 -16.36
N ALA A 83 -7.14 -0.04 -15.19
CA ALA A 83 -7.31 -1.18 -14.31
C ALA A 83 -8.19 -2.25 -14.95
N THR A 84 -7.96 -3.47 -14.52
CA THR A 84 -8.79 -4.62 -14.87
C THR A 84 -9.30 -5.28 -13.61
N ASP A 85 -10.43 -5.97 -13.73
CA ASP A 85 -11.02 -6.70 -12.63
C ASP A 85 -10.02 -7.71 -12.02
N PHE A 86 -9.96 -7.70 -10.67
CA PHE A 86 -9.17 -8.67 -9.90
C PHE A 86 -10.07 -9.74 -9.27
N GLY A 87 -11.28 -9.39 -8.90
CA GLY A 87 -12.26 -10.18 -8.17
C GLY A 87 -13.00 -9.33 -7.15
N ASP A 88 -13.71 -9.95 -6.23
CA ASP A 88 -14.53 -9.25 -5.24
C ASP A 88 -14.15 -9.59 -3.79
N MET A 89 -14.37 -8.63 -2.89
CA MET A 89 -14.46 -8.89 -1.45
C MET A 89 -15.78 -9.59 -1.14
N ASP A 90 -15.86 -10.30 -0.01
CA ASP A 90 -17.11 -10.96 0.43
C ASP A 90 -18.26 -9.97 0.64
N GLN A 91 -17.92 -8.72 0.99
CA GLN A 91 -18.87 -7.63 1.23
C GLN A 91 -18.30 -6.30 0.74
N GLY A 92 -19.18 -5.45 0.19
CA GLY A 92 -18.83 -4.06 -0.15
C GLY A 92 -18.53 -3.24 1.11
N ARG A 93 -17.42 -2.50 1.09
CA ARG A 93 -16.94 -1.67 2.22
C ARG A 93 -16.30 -0.38 1.75
N TYR A 94 -16.40 0.64 2.56
CA TYR A 94 -15.66 1.90 2.43
C TYR A 94 -14.94 2.22 3.75
N TYR A 95 -13.99 3.12 3.73
CA TYR A 95 -13.07 3.38 4.84
C TYR A 95 -12.29 2.13 5.30
N ASN A 96 -12.14 1.15 4.41
CA ASN A 96 -11.27 0.01 4.61
C ASN A 96 -9.82 0.39 4.26
N ARG A 97 -8.88 -0.28 4.88
CA ARG A 97 -7.45 -0.12 4.59
C ARG A 97 -6.82 -1.47 4.32
N ALA A 98 -5.64 -1.45 3.72
CA ALA A 98 -4.96 -2.69 3.39
C ALA A 98 -3.46 -2.64 3.69
N VAL A 99 -2.92 -3.80 4.01
CA VAL A 99 -1.48 -4.07 4.18
C VAL A 99 -1.10 -5.23 3.30
N SER A 100 0.16 -5.34 2.91
CA SER A 100 0.58 -6.45 2.06
C SER A 100 2.00 -6.94 2.30
N SER A 101 2.22 -8.18 1.90
CA SER A 101 3.52 -8.77 1.63
C SER A 101 3.72 -8.89 0.11
N SER A 102 4.85 -9.44 -0.31
CA SER A 102 5.09 -9.74 -1.73
C SER A 102 4.15 -10.82 -2.32
N ILE A 103 3.30 -11.45 -1.50
CA ILE A 103 2.41 -12.54 -1.93
C ILE A 103 0.95 -12.21 -1.65
N ARG A 104 0.67 -11.66 -0.47
CA ARG A 104 -0.66 -11.56 0.09
C ARG A 104 -0.99 -10.12 0.41
N GLY A 105 -2.16 -9.65 -0.04
CA GLY A 105 -2.80 -8.42 0.44
C GLY A 105 -3.83 -8.77 1.50
N VAL A 106 -3.89 -8.00 2.59
CA VAL A 106 -4.89 -8.14 3.65
C VAL A 106 -5.66 -6.84 3.76
N ILE A 107 -6.97 -6.90 3.57
CA ILE A 107 -7.91 -5.79 3.64
C ILE A 107 -8.57 -5.83 5.01
N ALA A 108 -8.54 -4.73 5.75
CA ALA A 108 -8.96 -4.69 7.14
C ALA A 108 -10.03 -3.63 7.39
N GLY A 109 -11.01 -3.99 8.21
CA GLY A 109 -12.03 -3.10 8.73
C GLY A 109 -12.91 -2.45 7.67
N GLY A 110 -13.31 -1.22 7.93
CA GLY A 110 -14.21 -0.46 7.10
C GLY A 110 -15.65 -0.51 7.58
N THR A 111 -16.51 0.16 6.84
CA THR A 111 -17.96 0.18 7.05
C THR A 111 -18.65 -0.44 5.86
N GLY A 112 -19.49 -1.41 6.08
CA GLY A 112 -20.24 -2.16 5.04
C GLY A 112 -21.66 -2.48 5.48
N ASP A 113 -22.40 -3.13 4.59
CA ASP A 113 -23.73 -3.66 4.93
C ASP A 113 -23.60 -5.07 5.51
N ILE A 114 -23.70 -5.18 6.81
CA ILE A 114 -23.59 -6.48 7.49
C ILE A 114 -24.95 -7.15 7.66
N THR A 115 -26.04 -6.39 7.72
CA THR A 115 -27.40 -6.91 7.95
C THR A 115 -28.51 -6.00 7.42
N GLY A 116 -28.26 -5.27 6.32
CA GLY A 116 -29.20 -4.26 5.78
C GLY A 116 -29.06 -2.89 6.43
N SER A 117 -28.00 -2.67 7.22
CA SER A 117 -27.63 -1.39 7.81
C SER A 117 -26.11 -1.21 7.81
N PRO A 118 -25.63 0.03 7.59
CA PRO A 118 -24.21 0.31 7.65
C PRO A 118 -23.65 0.00 9.04
N ALA A 119 -22.66 -0.88 9.10
CA ALA A 119 -21.94 -1.18 10.32
C ALA A 119 -20.43 -1.29 10.07
N MET A 120 -19.65 -0.87 11.04
CA MET A 120 -18.21 -1.12 11.03
C MET A 120 -17.95 -2.60 11.29
N THR A 121 -16.85 -3.12 10.72
CA THR A 121 -16.46 -4.51 10.89
C THR A 121 -15.05 -4.64 11.49
N SER A 122 -14.84 -5.70 12.27
CA SER A 122 -13.54 -6.17 12.72
C SER A 122 -12.88 -7.12 11.73
N ASN A 123 -13.65 -7.63 10.76
CA ASN A 123 -13.19 -8.67 9.83
C ASN A 123 -12.03 -8.19 8.94
N MET A 124 -11.05 -9.05 8.80
CA MET A 124 -9.94 -8.92 7.86
C MET A 124 -10.05 -10.00 6.79
N GLN A 125 -9.81 -9.63 5.54
CA GLN A 125 -9.83 -10.54 4.40
C GLN A 125 -8.51 -10.50 3.66
N TYR A 126 -8.14 -11.58 2.98
CA TYR A 126 -6.92 -11.62 2.20
C TYR A 126 -7.13 -12.12 0.78
N VAL A 127 -6.23 -11.70 -0.08
CA VAL A 127 -6.08 -12.19 -1.45
C VAL A 127 -4.63 -12.58 -1.72
N THR A 128 -4.43 -13.49 -2.68
CA THR A 128 -3.12 -13.78 -3.23
C THR A 128 -2.87 -12.85 -4.42
N ILE A 129 -1.93 -11.90 -4.31
CA ILE A 129 -1.79 -10.81 -5.29
C ILE A 129 -1.45 -11.32 -6.70
N SER A 130 -0.73 -12.42 -6.82
CA SER A 130 -0.34 -13.00 -8.12
C SER A 130 -1.50 -13.68 -8.88
N SER A 131 -2.59 -14.02 -8.19
CA SER A 131 -3.77 -14.67 -8.79
C SER A 131 -5.02 -13.84 -8.53
N SER A 132 -5.76 -13.50 -9.59
CA SER A 132 -7.07 -12.85 -9.44
C SER A 132 -8.08 -13.83 -8.82
N GLY A 133 -9.05 -13.31 -8.11
CA GLY A 133 -10.12 -14.08 -7.49
C GLY A 133 -10.70 -13.39 -6.25
N GLU A 134 -11.67 -14.05 -5.67
CA GLU A 134 -12.37 -13.59 -4.47
C GLU A 134 -11.43 -13.52 -3.26
N SER A 135 -11.78 -12.65 -2.31
CA SER A 135 -11.12 -12.62 -1.02
C SER A 135 -11.47 -13.80 -0.14
N ASN A 136 -10.61 -14.12 0.80
CA ASN A 136 -10.79 -15.17 1.79
C ASN A 136 -10.70 -14.59 3.20
N ASP A 137 -11.32 -15.23 4.17
CA ASP A 137 -11.23 -14.84 5.56
C ASP A 137 -9.79 -14.92 6.08
N PHE A 138 -9.33 -13.85 6.73
CA PHE A 138 -8.02 -13.79 7.37
C PHE A 138 -8.11 -13.94 8.89
N GLY A 139 -9.13 -13.36 9.50
CA GLY A 139 -9.36 -13.28 10.94
C GLY A 139 -9.94 -11.93 11.35
N GLU A 140 -9.86 -11.61 12.63
CA GLU A 140 -10.54 -10.45 13.21
C GLU A 140 -9.57 -9.49 13.89
N MET A 141 -9.86 -8.19 13.85
CA MET A 141 -9.31 -7.20 14.77
C MET A 141 -9.99 -7.34 16.15
N ASP A 142 -9.40 -6.72 17.16
CA ASP A 142 -9.97 -6.67 18.52
C ASP A 142 -11.34 -6.00 18.59
N PHE A 143 -11.55 -4.93 17.78
CA PHE A 143 -12.79 -4.19 17.64
C PHE A 143 -13.05 -3.83 16.17
N ALA A 144 -14.32 -3.57 15.87
CA ALA A 144 -14.71 -3.02 14.58
C ALA A 144 -14.16 -1.60 14.40
N ARG A 145 -13.47 -1.35 13.29
CA ARG A 145 -12.77 -0.09 13.01
C ARG A 145 -12.91 0.33 11.55
N ASN A 146 -12.90 1.62 11.33
CA ASN A 146 -12.73 2.21 10.00
C ASN A 146 -11.69 3.34 10.01
N GLY A 147 -11.24 3.79 8.83
CA GLY A 147 -10.29 4.88 8.73
C GLY A 147 -8.92 4.60 9.36
N LEU A 148 -8.51 3.34 9.40
CA LEU A 148 -7.20 2.89 9.88
C LEU A 148 -6.05 3.54 9.10
N VAL A 149 -4.85 3.59 9.69
CA VAL A 149 -3.61 4.02 9.03
C VAL A 149 -2.69 2.80 8.90
N PRO A 150 -2.51 2.25 7.68
CA PRO A 150 -1.82 0.99 7.48
C PRO A 150 -0.32 1.17 7.23
N ALA A 151 0.52 0.27 7.75
CA ALA A 151 1.91 0.13 7.33
C ALA A 151 2.32 -1.34 7.34
N SER A 152 3.25 -1.76 6.49
CA SER A 152 3.67 -3.16 6.45
C SER A 152 5.08 -3.39 5.91
N ASN A 153 5.62 -4.53 6.28
CA ASN A 153 6.75 -5.15 5.58
C ASN A 153 6.34 -6.55 5.11
N ASN A 154 7.29 -7.34 4.63
CA ASN A 154 7.00 -8.65 4.04
C ASN A 154 6.39 -9.68 5.01
N THR A 155 6.46 -9.44 6.33
CA THR A 155 6.00 -10.38 7.35
C THR A 155 4.91 -9.83 8.25
N ARG A 156 4.96 -8.54 8.57
CA ARG A 156 4.07 -7.90 9.54
C ARG A 156 3.29 -6.75 8.90
N GLY A 157 1.98 -6.78 9.09
CA GLY A 157 1.09 -5.66 8.80
C GLY A 157 0.74 -4.94 10.10
N LEU A 158 0.78 -3.61 10.07
CA LEU A 158 0.37 -2.72 11.14
C LEU A 158 -0.92 -2.02 10.73
N LEU A 159 -1.87 -1.95 11.65
CA LEU A 159 -3.17 -1.31 11.48
C LEU A 159 -3.32 -0.33 12.65
N ALA A 160 -3.00 0.92 12.41
CA ALA A 160 -2.95 1.92 13.47
C ALA A 160 -4.23 2.73 13.56
N ALA A 161 -4.61 3.10 14.77
CA ALA A 161 -5.65 4.08 15.07
C ALA A 161 -7.04 3.72 14.51
N GLY A 162 -7.74 4.71 13.91
CA GLY A 162 -9.07 4.55 13.34
C GLY A 162 -10.19 4.90 14.29
N TYR A 163 -11.41 4.95 13.76
CA TYR A 163 -12.63 5.13 14.52
C TYR A 163 -13.18 3.78 14.96
N VAL A 164 -13.36 3.58 16.25
CA VAL A 164 -13.66 2.29 16.90
C VAL A 164 -15.13 2.19 17.32
N SER A 165 -15.79 1.09 17.01
CA SER A 165 -17.14 0.74 17.48
C SER A 165 -17.05 -0.45 18.46
N PRO A 166 -17.89 -0.50 19.51
CA PRO A 166 -18.98 0.41 19.84
C PRO A 166 -18.58 1.64 20.68
N ALA A 167 -17.31 1.81 20.98
CA ALA A 167 -16.86 2.91 21.86
C ALA A 167 -17.08 4.30 21.23
N ASN A 168 -17.18 4.40 19.90
CA ASN A 168 -17.37 5.62 19.13
C ASN A 168 -16.29 6.68 19.41
N ILE A 169 -15.05 6.25 19.48
CA ILE A 169 -13.86 7.08 19.72
C ILE A 169 -12.84 6.89 18.60
N ARG A 170 -11.97 7.87 18.41
CA ARG A 170 -10.71 7.69 17.70
C ARG A 170 -9.71 7.10 18.66
N ASP A 171 -8.93 6.13 18.17
CA ASP A 171 -8.02 5.38 18.99
C ASP A 171 -6.57 5.76 18.72
N THR A 172 -5.68 5.41 19.64
CA THR A 172 -4.22 5.50 19.47
C THR A 172 -3.58 4.14 19.21
N GLN A 173 -4.31 3.05 19.45
CA GLN A 173 -3.77 1.71 19.41
C GLN A 173 -3.23 1.35 18.02
N ILE A 174 -2.10 0.70 18.00
CA ILE A 174 -1.53 0.06 16.82
C ILE A 174 -1.73 -1.45 16.99
N LEU A 175 -2.43 -2.06 16.05
CA LEU A 175 -2.56 -3.51 15.95
C LEU A 175 -1.55 -4.06 14.96
N PHE A 176 -1.13 -5.31 15.15
CA PHE A 176 -0.34 -6.01 14.14
C PHE A 176 -0.91 -7.38 13.79
N ILE A 177 -0.64 -7.80 12.56
CA ILE A 177 -0.90 -9.14 12.04
C ILE A 177 0.37 -9.74 11.44
N THR A 178 0.45 -11.06 11.43
CA THR A 178 1.48 -11.80 10.69
C THR A 178 0.93 -12.16 9.31
N ILE A 179 1.30 -11.41 8.26
CA ILE A 179 0.68 -11.53 6.93
C ILE A 179 0.76 -12.94 6.32
N PRO A 180 1.87 -13.71 6.44
CA PRO A 180 1.94 -15.05 5.88
C PRO A 180 0.95 -16.08 6.47
N THR A 181 0.47 -15.86 7.69
CA THR A 181 -0.43 -16.77 8.40
C THR A 181 -1.75 -16.08 8.75
N THR A 182 -2.88 -16.73 8.50
CA THR A 182 -4.18 -16.24 8.95
C THR A 182 -4.28 -16.24 10.47
N GLY A 183 -5.06 -15.34 11.02
CA GLY A 183 -5.30 -15.20 12.47
C GLY A 183 -5.69 -13.80 12.86
N ASN A 184 -6.07 -13.63 14.11
CA ASN A 184 -6.50 -12.36 14.65
C ASN A 184 -5.33 -11.39 14.85
N SER A 185 -5.64 -10.11 14.94
CA SER A 185 -4.68 -9.07 15.29
C SER A 185 -4.21 -9.19 16.73
N ASN A 186 -3.06 -8.61 17.01
CA ASN A 186 -2.50 -8.49 18.35
C ASN A 186 -2.10 -7.03 18.60
N ASP A 187 -1.99 -6.67 19.86
CA ASP A 187 -1.54 -5.35 20.27
C ASP A 187 -0.04 -5.15 19.95
N PHE A 188 0.28 -4.01 19.37
CA PHE A 188 1.66 -3.63 19.03
C PHE A 188 2.18 -2.51 19.94
N GLY A 189 1.36 -1.54 20.28
CA GLY A 189 1.65 -0.32 21.00
C GLY A 189 0.68 0.79 20.60
N SER A 190 1.07 2.04 20.79
CA SER A 190 0.18 3.19 20.57
C SER A 190 0.85 4.32 19.82
N LEU A 191 0.05 5.08 19.05
CA LEU A 191 0.44 6.40 18.55
C LEU A 191 0.41 7.43 19.69
N SER A 192 1.10 8.54 19.51
CA SER A 192 1.07 9.65 20.47
C SER A 192 -0.28 10.37 20.53
N GLU A 193 -1.04 10.33 19.46
CA GLU A 193 -2.34 11.00 19.31
C GLU A 193 -3.39 10.08 18.68
N ALA A 194 -4.64 10.21 19.15
CA ALA A 194 -5.77 9.52 18.54
C ALA A 194 -6.09 10.12 17.16
N GLN A 195 -6.19 9.27 16.14
CA GLN A 195 -6.35 9.72 14.76
C GLN A 195 -7.17 8.75 13.91
N ASP A 196 -7.66 9.25 12.78
CA ASP A 196 -8.22 8.45 11.69
C ASP A 196 -7.84 9.05 10.33
N GLN A 197 -7.91 8.24 9.28
CA GLN A 197 -7.73 8.65 7.89
C GLN A 197 -6.41 9.40 7.63
N GLY A 198 -5.32 8.98 8.29
CA GLY A 198 -3.96 9.40 7.97
C GLY A 198 -3.34 8.58 6.85
N ALA A 199 -2.13 8.95 6.46
CA ALA A 199 -1.31 8.25 5.48
C ALA A 199 -0.36 7.25 6.16
N GLY A 200 -0.33 6.02 5.66
CA GLY A 200 0.64 5.01 6.07
C GLY A 200 1.76 4.84 5.05
N ILE A 201 2.98 4.71 5.52
CA ILE A 201 4.19 4.62 4.71
C ILE A 201 5.03 3.44 5.16
N ASN A 202 5.58 2.72 4.20
CA ASN A 202 6.21 1.43 4.40
C ASN A 202 7.72 1.48 4.12
N SER A 203 8.50 0.89 5.02
CA SER A 203 9.87 0.46 4.72
C SER A 203 10.11 -0.93 5.30
N PRO A 204 11.22 -1.61 4.97
CA PRO A 204 11.50 -2.93 5.56
C PRO A 204 11.58 -2.94 7.08
N THR A 205 11.92 -1.80 7.67
CA THR A 205 12.18 -1.66 9.11
C THR A 205 11.22 -0.73 9.83
N ARG A 206 10.69 0.29 9.16
CA ARG A 206 9.84 1.33 9.75
C ARG A 206 8.44 1.35 9.14
N GLY A 207 7.42 1.41 9.98
CA GLY A 207 6.09 1.88 9.65
C GLY A 207 5.96 3.34 10.06
N VAL A 208 5.55 4.21 9.14
CA VAL A 208 5.39 5.65 9.40
C VAL A 208 3.93 6.03 9.22
N PHE A 209 3.41 6.83 10.12
CA PHE A 209 2.03 7.28 10.19
C PHE A 209 1.99 8.80 10.16
N ALA A 210 1.27 9.39 9.21
CA ALA A 210 1.33 10.82 8.97
C ALA A 210 -0.05 11.45 8.87
N GLY A 211 -0.22 12.56 9.58
CA GLY A 211 -1.41 13.39 9.56
C GLY A 211 -2.66 12.69 10.09
N CYS A 212 -3.78 13.42 10.08
CA CYS A 212 -5.05 12.96 10.65
C CYS A 212 -6.21 13.78 10.09
N LYS A 213 -7.36 13.15 9.85
CA LYS A 213 -8.60 13.87 9.51
C LYS A 213 -9.37 14.30 10.76
N ASN A 214 -9.49 13.42 11.74
CA ASN A 214 -10.25 13.63 12.96
C ASN A 214 -9.46 13.15 14.20
N PRO A 215 -9.59 13.79 15.35
CA PRO A 215 -10.57 14.87 15.68
C PRO A 215 -10.25 16.25 15.08
N ALA A 216 -9.02 16.47 14.62
CA ALA A 216 -8.59 17.69 13.93
C ALA A 216 -7.55 17.33 12.87
N ARG A 217 -7.36 18.17 11.87
CA ARG A 217 -6.26 18.01 10.92
C ARG A 217 -4.94 18.11 11.66
N SER A 218 -4.00 17.20 11.38
CA SER A 218 -2.69 17.14 12.01
C SER A 218 -1.58 17.16 10.97
N ASP A 219 -0.43 17.71 11.33
CA ASP A 219 0.82 17.61 10.57
C ASP A 219 1.81 16.63 11.19
N VAL A 220 1.49 16.06 12.34
CA VAL A 220 2.37 15.12 13.04
C VAL A 220 2.67 13.90 12.18
N ILE A 221 3.95 13.55 12.09
CA ILE A 221 4.44 12.29 11.53
C ILE A 221 5.07 11.50 12.67
N SER A 222 4.64 10.27 12.86
CA SER A 222 5.20 9.35 13.84
C SER A 222 5.64 8.04 13.17
N PHE A 223 6.53 7.29 13.83
CA PHE A 223 6.99 6.02 13.29
C PHE A 223 7.18 4.96 14.36
N VAL A 224 7.19 3.71 13.92
CA VAL A 224 7.57 2.56 14.75
C VAL A 224 8.60 1.71 14.02
N THR A 225 9.40 0.96 14.79
CA THR A 225 10.23 -0.12 14.23
C THR A 225 9.37 -1.39 14.12
N ILE A 226 9.05 -1.84 12.91
CA ILE A 226 8.05 -2.91 12.66
C ILE A 226 8.41 -4.23 13.36
N SER A 227 9.68 -4.53 13.56
CA SER A 227 10.13 -5.80 14.16
C SER A 227 9.96 -5.88 15.68
N THR A 228 9.87 -4.74 16.37
CA THR A 228 9.79 -4.64 17.84
C THR A 228 8.50 -3.99 18.28
N LEU A 229 7.81 -4.58 19.26
CA LEU A 229 6.62 -3.97 19.84
C LEU A 229 7.01 -2.69 20.60
N GLY A 230 6.12 -1.72 20.63
CA GLY A 230 6.30 -0.46 21.36
C GLY A 230 5.51 0.68 20.75
N ASP A 231 5.49 1.78 21.47
CA ASP A 231 4.80 2.99 21.09
C ASP A 231 5.54 3.73 19.94
N ALA A 232 4.80 4.54 19.21
CA ALA A 232 5.36 5.34 18.13
C ALA A 232 6.20 6.50 18.69
N GLU A 233 7.28 6.79 17.97
CA GLU A 233 8.18 7.91 18.22
C GLU A 233 7.91 9.04 17.22
N ASP A 234 8.26 10.25 17.60
CA ASP A 234 8.18 11.42 16.71
C ASP A 234 9.13 11.27 15.52
N PHE A 235 8.62 11.57 14.32
CA PHE A 235 9.40 11.57 13.09
C PHE A 235 9.67 13.00 12.60
N GLY A 236 8.70 13.89 12.72
CA GLY A 236 8.68 15.26 12.19
C GLY A 236 7.27 15.67 11.77
N ASN A 237 7.15 16.66 10.89
CA ASN A 237 5.86 17.23 10.50
C ASN A 237 5.65 17.22 8.98
N LEU A 238 4.39 17.18 8.54
CA LEU A 238 3.96 17.47 7.17
C LEU A 238 4.16 18.96 6.86
N THR A 239 4.17 19.31 5.56
CA THR A 239 4.23 20.70 5.12
C THR A 239 2.99 21.50 5.53
N THR A 240 1.86 20.83 5.75
CA THR A 240 0.57 21.42 6.16
C THR A 240 -0.21 20.39 6.96
N SER A 241 -0.95 20.83 7.99
CA SER A 241 -1.88 19.97 8.72
C SER A 241 -3.00 19.50 7.79
N LYS A 242 -3.13 18.17 7.61
CA LYS A 242 -4.08 17.56 6.68
C LYS A 242 -4.47 16.15 7.07
N GLY A 243 -5.55 15.65 6.45
CA GLY A 243 -6.03 14.28 6.61
C GLY A 243 -6.72 13.76 5.35
N ALA A 244 -7.32 12.59 5.42
CA ALA A 244 -7.98 11.93 4.29
C ALA A 244 -7.07 11.72 3.07
N MET A 245 -5.84 11.30 3.33
CA MET A 245 -4.79 11.16 2.33
C MET A 245 -4.17 9.78 2.35
N PRO A 246 -3.77 9.23 1.20
CA PRO A 246 -3.03 7.99 1.12
C PRO A 246 -1.51 8.22 1.11
N GLY A 247 -0.78 7.16 1.47
CA GLY A 247 0.68 7.13 1.41
C GLY A 247 1.21 6.06 0.46
N ALA A 248 2.32 6.36 -0.19
CA ALA A 248 3.07 5.42 -1.02
C ALA A 248 4.57 5.51 -0.72
N SER A 249 5.33 4.46 -0.98
CA SER A 249 6.75 4.47 -0.63
C SER A 249 7.63 3.58 -1.51
N SER A 250 8.88 4.01 -1.64
CA SER A 250 10.03 3.11 -1.84
C SER A 250 10.59 2.70 -0.48
N SER A 251 11.64 1.90 -0.46
CA SER A 251 12.32 1.52 0.79
C SER A 251 12.94 2.71 1.57
N THR A 252 13.14 3.84 0.90
CA THR A 252 13.83 5.01 1.49
C THR A 252 13.04 6.31 1.45
N ARG A 253 12.03 6.42 0.60
CA ARG A 253 11.22 7.63 0.43
C ARG A 253 9.75 7.32 0.63
N GLY A 254 9.06 8.15 1.40
CA GLY A 254 7.62 8.14 1.56
C GLY A 254 6.99 9.35 0.89
N LEU A 255 5.87 9.14 0.22
CA LEU A 255 5.06 10.17 -0.42
C LEU A 255 3.67 10.18 0.19
N ILE A 256 3.13 11.36 0.45
CA ILE A 256 1.79 11.59 0.98
C ILE A 256 1.03 12.44 -0.04
N PHE A 257 -0.07 11.93 -0.58
CA PHE A 257 -0.77 12.52 -1.70
C PHE A 257 -2.00 13.32 -1.28
N GLY A 258 -2.08 14.61 -1.68
CA GLY A 258 -3.26 15.45 -1.54
C GLY A 258 -3.81 15.51 -0.13
N GLY A 259 -5.13 15.32 -0.01
CA GLY A 259 -5.88 15.31 1.24
C GLY A 259 -6.73 16.54 1.46
N ASP A 260 -7.16 16.75 2.69
CA ASP A 260 -8.06 17.78 3.15
C ASP A 260 -7.40 18.56 4.30
N ASP A 261 -7.18 19.87 4.11
CA ASP A 261 -6.56 20.78 5.10
C ASP A 261 -7.56 21.31 6.14
N GLY A 262 -8.81 20.86 6.06
CA GLY A 262 -9.92 21.31 6.91
C GLY A 262 -10.75 22.43 6.29
N SER A 263 -10.25 23.07 5.24
CA SER A 263 -10.96 24.12 4.49
C SER A 263 -11.17 23.71 3.04
N ASN A 264 -10.17 23.04 2.45
CA ASN A 264 -10.17 22.65 1.04
C ASN A 264 -9.53 21.28 0.86
N PHE A 265 -9.89 20.60 -0.21
CA PHE A 265 -9.05 19.53 -0.75
C PHE A 265 -7.84 20.15 -1.44
N ILE A 266 -6.71 19.47 -1.34
CA ILE A 266 -5.43 19.97 -1.84
C ILE A 266 -4.81 18.94 -2.79
N ASN A 267 -3.82 19.36 -3.57
CA ASN A 267 -3.14 18.52 -4.56
C ASN A 267 -1.65 18.32 -4.25
N ASN A 268 -1.11 18.98 -3.22
CA ASN A 268 0.32 18.86 -2.93
C ASN A 268 0.71 17.42 -2.56
N ILE A 269 1.89 17.03 -2.93
CA ILE A 269 2.52 15.76 -2.57
C ILE A 269 3.66 16.07 -1.61
N ASP A 270 3.61 15.54 -0.40
CA ASP A 270 4.69 15.65 0.57
C ASP A 270 5.67 14.47 0.41
N LEU A 271 6.95 14.76 0.60
CA LEU A 271 8.05 13.81 0.59
C LEU A 271 8.71 13.74 1.96
N ILE A 272 8.90 12.52 2.46
CA ILE A 272 9.77 12.23 3.61
C ILE A 272 10.91 11.28 3.20
N THR A 273 12.04 11.41 3.89
CA THR A 273 13.15 10.45 3.78
C THR A 273 13.10 9.49 4.95
N ILE A 274 12.63 8.27 4.74
CA ILE A 274 12.29 7.31 5.81
C ILE A 274 13.47 6.95 6.73
N PRO A 275 14.73 6.76 6.25
CA PRO A 275 15.85 6.43 7.13
C PRO A 275 16.26 7.56 8.09
N THR A 276 15.98 8.80 7.75
CA THR A 276 16.32 9.97 8.56
C THR A 276 15.06 10.63 9.10
N LEU A 277 15.07 11.04 10.35
CA LEU A 277 13.99 11.84 10.93
C LEU A 277 14.01 13.24 10.35
N GLY A 278 12.86 13.92 10.34
CA GLY A 278 12.74 15.31 9.93
C GLY A 278 11.41 15.58 9.20
N ASP A 279 11.17 16.86 8.99
CA ASP A 279 9.94 17.34 8.38
C ASP A 279 9.85 16.96 6.90
N ALA A 280 8.62 16.85 6.43
CA ALA A 280 8.33 16.64 5.01
C ALA A 280 8.72 17.86 4.18
N THR A 281 9.02 17.61 2.93
CA THR A 281 9.31 18.66 1.92
C THR A 281 8.35 18.51 0.76
N ASP A 282 8.12 19.59 0.04
CA ASP A 282 7.33 19.55 -1.19
C ASP A 282 7.99 18.65 -2.25
N PHE A 283 7.16 17.77 -2.85
CA PHE A 283 7.58 16.87 -3.93
C PHE A 283 7.04 17.33 -5.28
N GLY A 284 5.85 17.94 -5.32
CA GLY A 284 5.08 18.32 -6.48
C GLY A 284 3.59 18.17 -6.25
N ASP A 285 2.80 18.14 -7.32
CA ASP A 285 1.34 18.15 -7.26
C ASP A 285 0.68 16.95 -7.95
N LEU A 286 -0.48 16.57 -7.47
CA LEU A 286 -1.45 15.73 -8.18
C LEU A 286 -2.02 16.49 -9.38
N LEU A 287 -2.60 15.77 -10.35
CA LEU A 287 -3.28 16.34 -11.51
C LEU A 287 -4.46 17.24 -11.14
N ALA A 288 -5.12 16.94 -10.03
CA ALA A 288 -6.22 17.72 -9.48
C ALA A 288 -6.22 17.59 -7.95
N ILE A 289 -6.86 18.55 -7.28
CA ILE A 289 -7.15 18.46 -5.84
C ILE A 289 -7.98 17.21 -5.56
N ASN A 290 -7.57 16.42 -4.58
CA ASN A 290 -8.14 15.11 -4.30
C ASN A 290 -8.00 14.73 -2.82
N ALA A 291 -9.04 14.15 -2.25
CA ALA A 291 -9.04 13.57 -0.92
C ALA A 291 -9.75 12.20 -0.91
N GLU A 292 -9.64 11.46 0.18
CA GLU A 292 -10.30 10.15 0.35
C GLU A 292 -9.97 9.14 -0.77
N SER A 293 -8.78 9.27 -1.32
CA SER A 293 -8.21 8.39 -2.34
C SER A 293 -7.42 7.24 -1.71
N THR A 294 -6.87 6.39 -2.54
CA THR A 294 -5.97 5.33 -2.12
C THR A 294 -4.64 5.38 -2.87
N ALA A 295 -3.63 4.70 -2.32
CA ALA A 295 -2.35 4.60 -3.00
C ALA A 295 -1.78 3.19 -2.98
N ALA A 296 -0.93 2.92 -3.96
CA ALA A 296 -0.09 1.73 -4.03
C ALA A 296 1.25 2.12 -4.66
N SER A 297 2.29 1.34 -4.44
CA SER A 297 3.61 1.68 -4.97
C SER A 297 4.44 0.48 -5.38
N SER A 298 5.46 0.77 -6.16
CA SER A 298 6.67 -0.04 -6.30
C SER A 298 7.86 0.75 -5.78
N GLN A 299 9.07 0.20 -5.86
CA GLN A 299 10.29 0.94 -5.53
C GLN A 299 10.52 2.17 -6.43
N LEU A 300 9.86 2.23 -7.59
CA LEU A 300 10.06 3.26 -8.60
C LEU A 300 8.89 4.24 -8.72
N ARG A 301 7.66 3.77 -8.59
CA ARG A 301 6.44 4.55 -8.84
C ARG A 301 5.52 4.52 -7.62
N GLY A 302 4.98 5.68 -7.26
CA GLY A 302 3.85 5.83 -6.36
C GLY A 302 2.60 6.14 -7.19
N LEU A 303 1.53 5.38 -6.98
CA LEU A 303 0.23 5.57 -7.61
C LEU A 303 -0.75 6.15 -6.59
N CYS A 304 -1.60 7.07 -7.06
CA CYS A 304 -2.77 7.55 -6.34
C CYS A 304 -4.00 7.28 -7.21
N ALA A 305 -5.05 6.66 -6.63
CA ALA A 305 -6.20 6.18 -7.38
C ALA A 305 -7.53 6.53 -6.71
N GLY A 306 -8.53 6.90 -7.53
CA GLY A 306 -9.86 7.26 -7.06
C GLY A 306 -9.88 8.49 -6.18
N GLY A 307 -10.85 8.58 -5.29
CA GLY A 307 -11.02 9.68 -4.34
C GLY A 307 -12.10 10.67 -4.73
N GLU A 308 -12.23 11.72 -3.93
CA GLU A 308 -13.21 12.79 -4.10
C GLU A 308 -12.54 14.04 -4.68
N THR A 309 -13.19 14.63 -5.68
CA THR A 309 -12.79 15.92 -6.26
C THR A 309 -13.91 16.94 -6.09
N PRO A 310 -13.62 18.20 -5.69
CA PRO A 310 -14.67 19.22 -5.51
C PRO A 310 -15.29 19.65 -6.83
N THR A 311 -14.55 19.51 -7.94
CA THR A 311 -14.99 19.91 -9.26
C THR A 311 -15.88 18.82 -9.85
N GLY A 312 -17.19 18.99 -9.78
CA GLY A 312 -18.15 18.02 -10.27
C GLY A 312 -18.89 17.24 -9.19
N GLY A 313 -18.53 17.41 -7.92
CA GLY A 313 -19.26 16.85 -6.75
C GLY A 313 -19.31 15.33 -6.75
N GLY A 314 -18.20 14.65 -7.10
CA GLY A 314 -18.25 13.21 -7.22
C GLY A 314 -16.89 12.51 -7.10
N TRP A 315 -16.97 11.21 -7.06
CA TRP A 315 -15.84 10.31 -7.08
C TRP A 315 -15.17 10.30 -8.45
N THR A 316 -13.84 10.10 -8.46
CA THR A 316 -13.07 9.94 -9.69
C THR A 316 -12.62 8.47 -9.87
N ASN A 317 -12.42 8.07 -11.12
CA ASN A 317 -11.78 6.80 -11.45
C ASN A 317 -10.30 6.97 -11.85
N VAL A 318 -9.79 8.18 -11.89
CA VAL A 318 -8.42 8.47 -12.34
C VAL A 318 -7.40 7.77 -11.46
N ILE A 319 -6.46 7.09 -12.10
CA ILE A 319 -5.22 6.62 -11.51
C ILE A 319 -4.11 7.53 -12.02
N GLN A 320 -3.34 8.10 -11.13
CA GLN A 320 -2.20 8.96 -11.48
C GLN A 320 -0.94 8.48 -10.75
N TYR A 321 0.24 8.81 -11.27
CA TYR A 321 1.48 8.32 -10.68
C TYR A 321 2.60 9.35 -10.71
N VAL A 322 3.57 9.15 -9.84
CA VAL A 322 4.85 9.85 -9.82
C VAL A 322 6.02 8.86 -9.83
N THR A 323 7.17 9.32 -10.28
CA THR A 323 8.44 8.59 -10.12
C THR A 323 9.06 8.97 -8.77
N ILE A 324 9.09 8.04 -7.80
CA ILE A 324 9.48 8.35 -6.40
C ILE A 324 10.90 8.95 -6.27
N ALA A 325 11.80 8.59 -7.18
CA ALA A 325 13.20 9.04 -7.10
C ALA A 325 13.40 10.53 -7.44
N THR A 326 12.50 11.13 -8.21
CA THR A 326 12.62 12.52 -8.70
C THR A 326 11.37 13.31 -8.38
N ALA A 327 11.54 14.45 -7.70
CA ALA A 327 10.43 15.38 -7.44
C ALA A 327 9.81 15.88 -8.76
N GLY A 328 8.50 16.08 -8.75
CA GLY A 328 7.72 16.54 -9.88
C GLY A 328 6.26 16.14 -9.77
N ASN A 329 5.45 16.72 -10.62
CA ASN A 329 4.01 16.52 -10.60
C ASN A 329 3.62 15.12 -11.09
N ALA A 330 2.46 14.67 -10.64
CA ALA A 330 1.86 13.44 -11.11
C ALA A 330 1.46 13.54 -12.60
N ILE A 331 1.46 12.39 -13.24
CA ILE A 331 0.99 12.22 -14.61
C ILE A 331 -0.06 11.11 -14.66
N ASP A 332 -0.89 11.14 -15.68
CA ASP A 332 -1.94 10.16 -15.88
C ASP A 332 -1.38 8.74 -16.04
N PHE A 333 -2.00 7.79 -15.34
CA PHE A 333 -1.68 6.37 -15.44
C PHE A 333 -2.74 5.61 -16.22
N GLY A 334 -4.01 5.94 -16.03
CA GLY A 334 -5.20 5.28 -16.53
C GLY A 334 -6.36 5.37 -15.54
N ASP A 335 -7.35 4.50 -15.64
CA ASP A 335 -8.58 4.56 -14.86
C ASP A 335 -8.89 3.28 -14.11
N LEU A 336 -9.52 3.40 -12.94
CA LEU A 336 -10.22 2.32 -12.26
C LEU A 336 -11.43 1.88 -13.11
N THR A 337 -11.90 0.67 -12.92
CA THR A 337 -13.10 0.16 -13.61
C THR A 337 -14.36 0.95 -13.25
N VAL A 338 -14.39 1.54 -12.05
CA VAL A 338 -15.51 2.33 -11.52
C VAL A 338 -14.98 3.52 -10.73
N ALA A 339 -15.59 4.70 -10.92
CA ALA A 339 -15.31 5.89 -10.11
C ALA A 339 -15.75 5.66 -8.66
N ARG A 340 -14.82 5.81 -7.71
CA ARG A 340 -15.06 5.53 -6.30
C ARG A 340 -14.09 6.25 -5.36
N GLY A 341 -14.55 6.50 -4.16
CA GLY A 341 -13.82 7.18 -3.11
C GLY A 341 -14.18 6.64 -1.72
N ASN A 342 -14.07 7.47 -0.69
CA ASN A 342 -14.22 7.10 0.71
C ASN A 342 -13.19 6.05 1.13
N ASP A 343 -11.92 6.35 0.90
CA ASP A 343 -10.80 5.57 1.41
C ASP A 343 -10.87 4.07 1.04
N LEU A 344 -10.41 3.77 -0.13
CA LEU A 344 -10.24 2.40 -0.62
C LEU A 344 -9.02 1.74 0.02
N GLY A 345 -9.02 0.42 0.10
CA GLY A 345 -7.81 -0.36 0.43
C GLY A 345 -6.88 -0.45 -0.79
N GLY A 346 -5.72 0.20 -0.73
CA GLY A 346 -4.68 0.09 -1.75
C GLY A 346 -3.48 -0.70 -1.26
N PHE A 347 -2.95 -1.60 -2.07
CA PHE A 347 -1.78 -2.41 -1.73
C PHE A 347 -1.07 -2.94 -2.98
N SER A 348 0.15 -3.41 -2.82
CA SER A 348 0.92 -3.99 -3.93
C SER A 348 1.89 -5.06 -3.45
N ASP A 349 2.39 -5.87 -4.38
CA ASP A 349 3.44 -6.86 -4.14
C ASP A 349 4.87 -6.29 -4.24
N ALA A 350 5.01 -4.96 -4.32
CA ALA A 350 6.30 -4.29 -4.60
C ALA A 350 6.53 -2.99 -3.82
N HIS A 351 5.71 -2.65 -2.81
CA HIS A 351 5.83 -1.41 -2.05
C HIS A 351 7.14 -1.32 -1.23
N GLY A 352 7.43 -0.15 -0.66
CA GLY A 352 8.68 0.14 0.04
C GLY A 352 9.06 -0.82 1.16
N GLY A 353 8.09 -1.43 1.83
CA GLY A 353 8.32 -2.41 2.89
C GLY A 353 8.81 -3.80 2.42
N LEU A 354 8.88 -4.05 1.12
CA LEU A 354 9.18 -5.36 0.53
C LEU A 354 10.59 -5.45 -0.10
N ALA A 355 11.43 -4.44 0.07
CA ALA A 355 12.79 -4.37 -0.47
C ALA A 355 13.77 -5.28 0.27
#